data_726f52601e19053b4286af3667ec1028
#
_entry.id   726f52601e19053b4286af3667ec1028
#
_cell.length_a   1.000
_cell.length_b   1.000
_cell.length_c   1.000
_cell.angle_alpha   90.00
_cell.angle_beta   90.00
_cell.angle_gamma   90.00
#
_symmetry.space_group_name_H-M   'P 1'
#
loop_
_entity.id
_entity.type
_entity.pdbx_description
1 polymer ?
#
loop_
_entity_poly.entity_id
_entity_poly.type
_entity_poly.pdbx_seq_one_letter_code
_entity_poly.pdbx_strand_id
1 'polypeptide(L)'
;MHRGGPDEPVTRPTRRRVIRPTLGGVRWSMAQKINEGRWTAHIEGDFVVFLIGARFNSKLHLARSLKDLGGRRRGMQAMLDHLVAHPEKGLLAYEMGLPTIVQYWRSFEHLEAFAKDKDDPHLDVWRQYWRRVGRSGRTGIWHETYLVKAGHYEAVYGNMPPHGLGKAGRLVPVSESSSARSRLKTLSV
;
A
#
# COMPACT_ATOMS: atom_id res chain seq x y z
N MET A 1 -11.86 17.92 -62.34
CA MET A 1 -12.88 17.35 -61.47
C MET A 1 -12.17 16.44 -60.46
N HIS A 2 -11.88 16.97 -59.25
CA HIS A 2 -11.30 16.21 -58.18
C HIS A 2 -12.30 16.22 -57.02
N ARG A 3 -12.83 15.05 -56.66
CA ARG A 3 -13.79 14.89 -55.55
C ARG A 3 -12.98 14.68 -54.29
N GLY A 4 -13.21 15.56 -53.31
CA GLY A 4 -12.69 15.38 -51.94
C GLY A 4 -13.38 14.24 -51.19
N GLY A 5 -12.59 13.41 -50.55
CA GLY A 5 -13.07 12.41 -49.60
C GLY A 5 -13.36 13.04 -48.22
N PRO A 6 -14.22 12.41 -47.42
CA PRO A 6 -14.65 12.98 -46.12
C PRO A 6 -13.54 12.86 -45.05
N ASP A 7 -13.40 13.95 -44.27
CA ASP A 7 -12.52 14.07 -43.12
C ASP A 7 -12.89 13.08 -42.02
N GLU A 8 -11.94 12.26 -41.59
CA GLU A 8 -12.06 11.45 -40.38
C GLU A 8 -11.91 12.33 -39.13
N PRO A 9 -12.74 12.12 -38.11
CA PRO A 9 -12.63 12.91 -36.88
C PRO A 9 -11.42 12.43 -36.04
N VAL A 10 -10.48 13.34 -35.81
CA VAL A 10 -9.34 13.17 -34.93
C VAL A 10 -9.85 13.00 -33.48
N THR A 11 -9.78 11.79 -32.96
CA THR A 11 -10.09 11.49 -31.56
C THR A 11 -8.97 12.03 -30.66
N ARG A 12 -9.28 13.07 -29.88
CA ARG A 12 -8.39 13.58 -28.84
C ARG A 12 -8.19 12.54 -27.74
N PRO A 13 -6.95 12.33 -27.25
CA PRO A 13 -6.70 11.41 -26.12
C PRO A 13 -7.34 11.97 -24.85
N THR A 14 -8.21 11.17 -24.24
CA THR A 14 -8.82 11.46 -22.93
C THR A 14 -7.73 11.54 -21.87
N ARG A 15 -7.52 12.75 -21.34
CA ARG A 15 -6.63 12.97 -20.17
C ARG A 15 -7.13 12.11 -19.00
N ARG A 16 -6.36 11.09 -18.62
CA ARG A 16 -6.55 10.38 -17.35
C ARG A 16 -6.43 11.38 -16.21
N ARG A 17 -7.52 11.59 -15.53
CA ARG A 17 -7.60 12.43 -14.33
C ARG A 17 -6.81 11.75 -13.22
N VAL A 18 -5.61 12.24 -12.91
CA VAL A 18 -4.84 11.84 -11.73
C VAL A 18 -5.63 12.31 -10.51
N ILE A 19 -6.25 11.39 -9.80
CA ILE A 19 -6.99 11.67 -8.57
C ILE A 19 -5.96 11.82 -7.45
N ARG A 20 -5.77 13.06 -6.98
CA ARG A 20 -4.98 13.38 -5.79
C ARG A 20 -5.74 12.90 -4.55
N PRO A 21 -5.15 12.07 -3.66
CA PRO A 21 -5.79 11.69 -2.41
C PRO A 21 -5.81 12.89 -1.45
N THR A 22 -6.99 13.25 -0.97
CA THR A 22 -7.17 14.22 0.12
C THR A 22 -7.27 13.49 1.46
N LEU A 23 -6.56 14.01 2.43
CA LEU A 23 -6.46 13.49 3.79
C LEU A 23 -7.71 13.82 4.62
N GLY A 24 -8.09 12.87 5.43
CA GLY A 24 -9.10 13.02 6.48
C GLY A 24 -10.34 12.19 6.21
N GLY A 25 -10.35 10.99 6.72
CA GLY A 25 -11.46 10.05 6.63
C GLY A 25 -11.15 8.91 5.68
N VAL A 26 -11.50 7.70 6.10
CA VAL A 26 -11.56 6.52 5.26
C VAL A 26 -12.57 6.81 4.15
N ARG A 27 -12.10 7.39 3.07
CA ARG A 27 -12.92 7.58 1.88
C ARG A 27 -12.98 6.22 1.20
N TRP A 28 -14.03 5.47 1.45
CA TRP A 28 -14.40 4.35 0.62
C TRP A 28 -14.55 4.91 -0.79
N SER A 29 -13.56 4.69 -1.63
CA SER A 29 -13.64 5.13 -3.03
C SER A 29 -14.71 4.28 -3.70
N MET A 30 -15.91 4.80 -3.80
CA MET A 30 -17.02 4.18 -4.52
C MET A 30 -16.73 3.97 -6.02
N ALA A 31 -15.54 4.37 -6.47
CA ALA A 31 -15.13 4.30 -7.87
C ALA A 31 -14.28 3.06 -8.22
N GLN A 32 -13.92 2.20 -7.25
CA GLN A 32 -13.22 0.96 -7.57
C GLN A 32 -14.22 -0.12 -7.99
N LYS A 33 -13.93 -0.78 -9.13
CA LYS A 33 -14.74 -1.89 -9.61
C LYS A 33 -14.75 -3.01 -8.57
N ILE A 34 -15.93 -3.39 -8.11
CA ILE A 34 -16.12 -4.53 -7.22
C ILE A 34 -16.01 -5.82 -8.07
N ASN A 35 -15.23 -6.77 -7.58
CA ASN A 35 -15.20 -8.12 -8.12
C ASN A 35 -16.29 -8.94 -7.40
N GLU A 36 -17.40 -9.19 -8.09
CA GLU A 36 -18.50 -9.96 -7.54
C GLU A 36 -18.10 -11.43 -7.31
N GLY A 37 -18.72 -12.08 -6.31
CA GLY A 37 -18.41 -13.45 -5.93
C GLY A 37 -17.18 -13.59 -5.03
N ARG A 38 -16.55 -14.76 -5.07
CA ARG A 38 -15.40 -15.10 -4.19
C ARG A 38 -14.09 -15.16 -4.97
N TRP A 39 -13.09 -14.53 -4.41
CA TRP A 39 -11.76 -14.38 -5.01
C TRP A 39 -10.68 -14.68 -3.98
N THR A 40 -9.51 -15.09 -4.43
CA THR A 40 -8.28 -15.18 -3.63
C THR A 40 -7.19 -14.32 -4.25
N ALA A 41 -6.15 -14.01 -3.48
CA ALA A 41 -4.94 -13.38 -4.01
C ALA A 41 -3.97 -14.44 -4.53
N HIS A 42 -3.28 -14.11 -5.61
CA HIS A 42 -2.13 -14.85 -6.09
C HIS A 42 -0.95 -13.89 -6.25
N ILE A 43 0.15 -14.19 -5.59
CA ILE A 43 1.41 -13.47 -5.68
C ILE A 43 2.51 -14.46 -6.06
N GLU A 44 3.39 -14.09 -6.97
CA GLU A 44 4.47 -14.93 -7.46
C GLU A 44 5.71 -14.78 -6.57
N GLY A 45 6.29 -15.93 -6.20
CA GLY A 45 7.49 -15.97 -5.36
C GLY A 45 7.26 -15.59 -3.91
N ASP A 46 8.37 -15.44 -3.20
CA ASP A 46 8.41 -14.96 -1.82
C ASP A 46 8.08 -13.47 -1.79
N PHE A 47 7.53 -13.00 -0.69
CA PHE A 47 7.27 -11.58 -0.48
C PHE A 47 7.37 -11.20 1.01
N VAL A 48 7.28 -9.93 1.31
CA VAL A 48 7.35 -9.41 2.67
C VAL A 48 6.07 -8.66 3.01
N VAL A 49 5.52 -8.94 4.19
CA VAL A 49 4.50 -8.11 4.82
C VAL A 49 5.18 -7.28 5.90
N PHE A 50 5.03 -5.97 5.81
CA PHE A 50 5.55 -5.02 6.77
C PHE A 50 4.41 -4.24 7.40
N LEU A 51 4.28 -4.38 8.70
CA LEU A 51 3.33 -3.65 9.51
C LEU A 51 4.05 -2.49 10.19
N ILE A 52 3.50 -1.30 10.12
CA ILE A 52 4.03 -0.14 10.84
C ILE A 52 2.89 0.65 11.44
N GLY A 53 3.07 1.07 12.67
CA GLY A 53 2.05 1.82 13.38
C GLY A 53 2.63 2.84 14.34
N ALA A 54 1.75 3.73 14.81
CA ALA A 54 2.08 4.72 15.80
C ALA A 54 1.07 4.71 16.95
N ARG A 55 1.54 5.04 18.15
CA ARG A 55 0.72 5.18 19.33
C ARG A 55 0.92 6.55 19.96
N PHE A 56 -0.18 7.21 20.29
CA PHE A 56 -0.17 8.44 21.10
C PHE A 56 -0.25 8.08 22.58
N ASN A 57 0.85 8.23 23.30
CA ASN A 57 0.96 7.86 24.71
C ASN A 57 0.43 8.95 25.66
N SER A 58 0.18 10.16 25.14
CA SER A 58 -0.33 11.28 25.90
C SER A 58 -1.50 11.95 25.19
N LYS A 59 -2.67 11.93 25.82
CA LYS A 59 -3.88 12.60 25.32
C LYS A 59 -3.74 14.13 25.32
N LEU A 60 -2.99 14.68 26.29
CA LEU A 60 -2.76 16.12 26.44
C LEU A 60 -1.88 16.73 25.32
N HIS A 61 -1.13 15.90 24.59
CA HIS A 61 -0.19 16.35 23.58
C HIS A 61 -0.51 15.86 22.18
N LEU A 62 -1.77 15.52 21.89
CA LEU A 62 -2.19 14.93 20.62
C LEU A 62 -1.72 15.76 19.39
N ALA A 63 -1.90 17.08 19.42
CA ALA A 63 -1.46 17.95 18.32
C ALA A 63 0.06 17.94 18.11
N ARG A 64 0.84 17.88 19.21
CA ARG A 64 2.31 17.72 19.14
C ARG A 64 2.69 16.34 18.59
N SER A 65 2.03 15.29 19.06
CA SER A 65 2.27 13.92 18.61
C SER A 65 2.00 13.75 17.10
N LEU A 66 0.94 14.35 16.58
CA LEU A 66 0.69 14.39 15.13
C LEU A 66 1.81 15.10 14.35
N LYS A 67 2.35 16.20 14.91
CA LYS A 67 3.49 16.92 14.34
C LYS A 67 4.78 16.09 14.40
N ASP A 68 4.97 15.31 15.46
CA ASP A 68 6.12 14.43 15.64
C ASP A 68 6.21 13.37 14.53
N LEU A 69 5.07 12.83 14.08
CA LEU A 69 4.98 11.89 12.97
C LEU A 69 5.21 12.54 11.59
N GLY A 70 5.60 13.82 11.54
CA GLY A 70 5.98 14.51 10.31
C GLY A 70 4.83 15.14 9.54
N GLY A 71 3.59 14.99 10.01
CA GLY A 71 2.39 15.50 9.32
C GLY A 71 2.27 14.96 7.88
N ARG A 72 1.45 15.64 7.07
CA ARG A 72 1.12 15.20 5.70
C ARG A 72 2.27 15.25 4.70
N ARG A 73 3.16 16.24 4.81
CA ARG A 73 4.15 16.53 3.76
C ARG A 73 5.51 15.85 3.96
N ARG A 74 5.81 15.37 5.16
CA ARG A 74 7.13 14.84 5.54
C ARG A 74 7.03 13.57 6.39
N GLY A 75 5.87 12.96 6.46
CA GLY A 75 5.63 11.76 7.24
C GLY A 75 5.46 10.53 6.35
N MET A 76 4.81 9.52 6.89
CA MET A 76 4.55 8.25 6.21
C MET A 76 3.87 8.41 4.84
N GLN A 77 2.92 9.35 4.70
CA GLN A 77 2.25 9.55 3.41
C GLN A 77 3.24 9.97 2.31
N ALA A 78 4.16 10.87 2.61
CA ALA A 78 5.17 11.30 1.62
C ALA A 78 6.10 10.15 1.21
N MET A 79 6.46 9.26 2.15
CA MET A 79 7.23 8.06 1.86
C MET A 79 6.46 7.09 0.95
N LEU A 80 5.18 6.86 1.23
CA LEU A 80 4.32 6.00 0.42
C LEU A 80 4.08 6.59 -0.97
N ASP A 81 3.86 7.90 -1.08
CA ASP A 81 3.72 8.60 -2.37
C ASP A 81 4.99 8.47 -3.21
N HIS A 82 6.17 8.58 -2.57
CA HIS A 82 7.46 8.37 -3.21
C HIS A 82 7.59 6.92 -3.72
N LEU A 83 7.29 5.93 -2.90
CA LEU A 83 7.36 4.51 -3.27
C LEU A 83 6.39 4.14 -4.39
N VAL A 84 5.20 4.73 -4.42
CA VAL A 84 4.24 4.54 -5.52
C VAL A 84 4.75 5.14 -6.84
N ALA A 85 5.49 6.24 -6.75
CA ALA A 85 6.12 6.85 -7.93
C ALA A 85 7.35 6.09 -8.42
N HIS A 86 7.94 5.21 -7.58
CA HIS A 86 9.16 4.46 -7.82
C HIS A 86 8.95 2.95 -7.59
N PRO A 87 8.19 2.25 -8.47
CA PRO A 87 7.86 0.82 -8.32
C PRO A 87 9.09 -0.10 -8.34
N GLU A 88 10.21 0.36 -8.90
CA GLU A 88 11.50 -0.34 -8.87
C GLU A 88 12.04 -0.55 -7.44
N LYS A 89 11.64 0.30 -6.48
CA LYS A 89 12.01 0.16 -5.07
C LYS A 89 11.30 -0.99 -4.36
N GLY A 90 10.37 -1.66 -5.04
CA GLY A 90 9.83 -2.94 -4.62
C GLY A 90 8.60 -2.90 -3.71
N LEU A 91 7.99 -1.75 -3.43
CA LEU A 91 6.68 -1.71 -2.80
C LEU A 91 5.62 -2.21 -3.79
N LEU A 92 4.94 -3.30 -3.47
CA LEU A 92 3.89 -3.90 -4.29
C LEU A 92 2.53 -3.23 -4.05
N ALA A 93 2.18 -3.02 -2.80
CA ALA A 93 0.96 -2.33 -2.39
C ALA A 93 1.03 -1.92 -0.92
N TYR A 94 0.11 -1.07 -0.51
CA TYR A 94 -0.13 -0.79 0.91
C TYR A 94 -1.61 -0.53 1.18
N GLU A 95 -1.99 -0.74 2.44
CA GLU A 95 -3.29 -0.34 2.98
C GLU A 95 -3.09 0.61 4.16
N MET A 96 -3.76 1.75 4.06
CA MET A 96 -3.71 2.77 5.08
C MET A 96 -4.81 2.53 6.11
N GLY A 97 -4.43 2.05 7.28
CA GLY A 97 -5.31 1.93 8.45
C GLY A 97 -4.84 2.82 9.60
N LEU A 98 -5.70 3.08 10.56
CA LEU A 98 -5.34 3.71 11.82
C LEU A 98 -5.56 2.69 12.94
N PRO A 99 -4.55 2.43 13.76
CA PRO A 99 -3.22 3.07 13.85
C PRO A 99 -2.12 2.38 13.03
N THR A 100 -2.45 1.42 12.16
CA THR A 100 -1.48 0.55 11.48
C THR A 100 -1.59 0.69 9.97
N ILE A 101 -0.45 0.73 9.31
CA ILE A 101 -0.31 0.64 7.86
C ILE A 101 0.25 -0.74 7.55
N VAL A 102 -0.36 -1.44 6.60
CA VAL A 102 0.12 -2.72 6.07
C VAL A 102 0.77 -2.44 4.73
N GLN A 103 1.99 -2.91 4.55
CA GLN A 103 2.74 -2.78 3.30
C GLN A 103 3.13 -4.18 2.81
N TYR A 104 3.11 -4.36 1.49
CA TYR A 104 3.53 -5.58 0.81
C TYR A 104 4.74 -5.25 -0.04
N TRP A 105 5.84 -5.96 0.13
CA TRP A 105 7.11 -5.71 -0.52
C TRP A 105 7.56 -6.92 -1.32
N ARG A 106 8.26 -6.68 -2.41
CA ARG A 106 8.80 -7.72 -3.30
C ARG A 106 9.79 -8.63 -2.58
N SER A 107 10.64 -8.06 -1.71
CA SER A 107 11.56 -8.82 -0.87
C SER A 107 12.03 -7.97 0.32
N PHE A 108 12.71 -8.62 1.26
CA PHE A 108 13.32 -7.94 2.40
C PHE A 108 14.44 -7.00 1.96
N GLU A 109 15.21 -7.37 0.94
CA GLU A 109 16.29 -6.55 0.40
C GLU A 109 15.78 -5.23 -0.17
N HIS A 110 14.61 -5.22 -0.82
CA HIS A 110 13.99 -3.99 -1.29
C HIS A 110 13.54 -3.09 -0.14
N LEU A 111 12.92 -3.67 0.88
CA LEU A 111 12.52 -2.94 2.09
C LEU A 111 13.75 -2.36 2.82
N GLU A 112 14.81 -3.17 2.98
CA GLU A 112 16.03 -2.76 3.64
C GLU A 112 16.80 -1.69 2.83
N ALA A 113 16.89 -1.84 1.51
CA ALA A 113 17.50 -0.85 0.63
C ALA A 113 16.81 0.51 0.77
N PHE A 114 15.48 0.55 0.69
CA PHE A 114 14.71 1.78 0.91
C PHE A 114 14.95 2.38 2.32
N ALA A 115 15.04 1.53 3.34
CA ALA A 115 15.27 1.99 4.71
C ALA A 115 16.67 2.59 4.93
N LYS A 116 17.68 2.16 4.17
CA LYS A 116 19.08 2.55 4.30
C LYS A 116 19.53 3.61 3.28
N ASP A 117 18.80 3.78 2.18
CA ASP A 117 19.16 4.71 1.12
C ASP A 117 19.12 6.16 1.63
N LYS A 118 20.22 6.88 1.38
CA LYS A 118 20.38 8.28 1.81
C LYS A 118 19.58 9.25 0.94
N ASP A 119 19.30 8.85 -0.30
CA ASP A 119 18.56 9.65 -1.26
C ASP A 119 17.04 9.45 -1.11
N ASP A 120 16.64 8.43 -0.35
CA ASP A 120 15.25 8.15 -0.02
C ASP A 120 14.78 8.93 1.22
N PRO A 121 13.50 9.34 1.28
CA PRO A 121 12.98 10.18 2.36
C PRO A 121 12.94 9.48 3.73
N HIS A 122 13.13 8.16 3.80
CA HIS A 122 12.99 7.37 5.03
C HIS A 122 13.96 7.80 6.13
N LEU A 123 15.27 7.90 5.84
CA LEU A 123 16.27 8.22 6.84
C LEU A 123 16.06 9.62 7.45
N ASP A 124 15.66 10.59 6.63
CA ASP A 124 15.42 11.95 7.12
C ASP A 124 14.16 12.02 7.98
N VAL A 125 13.10 11.32 7.61
CA VAL A 125 11.87 11.22 8.41
C VAL A 125 12.17 10.56 9.75
N TRP A 126 12.97 9.49 9.77
CA TRP A 126 13.37 8.77 10.97
C TRP A 126 14.21 9.61 11.91
N ARG A 127 15.24 10.30 11.37
CA ARG A 127 16.09 11.22 12.14
C ARG A 127 15.30 12.39 12.72
N GLN A 128 14.35 12.95 11.94
CA GLN A 128 13.49 14.02 12.40
C GLN A 128 12.52 13.57 13.50
N TYR A 129 11.98 12.36 13.39
CA TYR A 129 11.16 11.77 14.44
C TYR A 129 11.93 11.70 15.75
N TRP A 130 13.12 11.09 15.78
CA TRP A 130 13.92 10.97 16.98
C TRP A 130 14.37 12.32 17.56
N ARG A 131 14.68 13.29 16.72
CA ARG A 131 14.96 14.66 17.18
C ARG A 131 13.78 15.33 17.87
N ARG A 132 12.54 15.08 17.40
CA ARG A 132 11.32 15.71 17.94
C ARG A 132 10.79 15.01 19.17
N VAL A 133 10.75 13.69 19.13
CA VAL A 133 10.21 12.86 20.22
C VAL A 133 11.25 12.67 21.31
N GLY A 134 12.49 12.40 20.93
CA GLY A 134 13.59 12.13 21.85
C GLY A 134 13.18 11.11 22.91
N ARG A 135 13.54 11.40 24.17
CA ARG A 135 13.17 10.55 25.32
C ARG A 135 11.81 10.92 25.94
N SER A 136 11.02 11.78 25.30
CA SER A 136 9.75 12.25 25.88
C SER A 136 8.69 11.16 26.04
N GLY A 137 8.78 10.09 25.23
CA GLY A 137 7.86 8.96 25.26
C GLY A 137 6.42 9.28 24.87
N ARG A 138 6.11 10.52 24.43
CA ARG A 138 4.73 10.94 24.14
C ARG A 138 4.14 10.30 22.88
N THR A 139 5.01 9.88 21.95
CA THR A 139 4.61 9.16 20.73
C THR A 139 5.50 7.94 20.57
N GLY A 140 4.91 6.78 20.39
CA GLY A 140 5.60 5.53 20.06
C GLY A 140 5.42 5.17 18.59
N ILE A 141 6.44 4.53 18.01
CA ILE A 141 6.37 3.86 16.71
C ILE A 141 6.76 2.40 16.91
N TRP A 142 6.11 1.53 16.18
CA TRP A 142 6.43 0.11 16.14
C TRP A 142 6.36 -0.40 14.70
N HIS A 143 7.07 -1.45 14.41
CA HIS A 143 6.92 -2.19 13.16
C HIS A 143 7.18 -3.69 13.38
N GLU A 144 6.64 -4.48 12.47
CA GLU A 144 6.86 -5.92 12.38
C GLU A 144 7.10 -6.28 10.92
N THR A 145 7.97 -7.25 10.68
CA THR A 145 8.32 -7.73 9.34
C THR A 145 8.10 -9.23 9.27
N TYR A 146 7.30 -9.67 8.31
CA TYR A 146 7.01 -11.09 8.07
C TYR A 146 7.53 -11.49 6.71
N LEU A 147 8.46 -12.44 6.67
CA LEU A 147 8.95 -13.07 5.46
C LEU A 147 8.00 -14.19 5.08
N VAL A 148 7.28 -14.03 3.99
CA VAL A 148 6.26 -14.98 3.54
C VAL A 148 6.81 -15.76 2.36
N LYS A 149 6.92 -17.08 2.52
CA LYS A 149 7.31 -17.98 1.44
C LYS A 149 6.20 -18.15 0.42
N ALA A 150 6.59 -18.39 -0.83
CA ALA A 150 5.64 -18.67 -1.90
C ALA A 150 4.64 -19.75 -1.47
N GLY A 151 3.35 -19.50 -1.68
CA GLY A 151 2.29 -20.42 -1.29
C GLY A 151 1.97 -20.50 0.21
N HIS A 152 2.73 -19.86 1.10
CA HIS A 152 2.50 -19.90 2.55
C HIS A 152 1.61 -18.76 3.04
N TYR A 153 0.56 -18.48 2.32
CA TYR A 153 -0.45 -17.48 2.66
C TYR A 153 -1.82 -17.92 2.16
N GLU A 154 -2.85 -17.34 2.70
CA GLU A 154 -4.23 -17.56 2.28
C GLU A 154 -4.99 -16.25 2.36
N ALA A 155 -5.85 -16.01 1.37
CA ALA A 155 -6.71 -14.84 1.34
C ALA A 155 -8.06 -15.20 0.71
N VAL A 156 -9.11 -14.51 1.15
CA VAL A 156 -10.43 -14.59 0.53
C VAL A 156 -11.06 -13.20 0.49
N TYR A 157 -11.64 -12.87 -0.65
CA TYR A 157 -12.34 -11.62 -0.89
C TYR A 157 -13.76 -11.98 -1.37
N GLY A 158 -14.76 -11.41 -0.75
CA GLY A 158 -16.17 -11.57 -1.15
C GLY A 158 -16.74 -10.21 -1.55
N ASN A 159 -17.11 -10.04 -2.81
CA ASN A 159 -17.70 -8.79 -3.33
C ASN A 159 -16.85 -7.54 -2.98
N MET A 160 -15.54 -7.64 -3.18
CA MET A 160 -14.58 -6.59 -2.84
C MET A 160 -13.83 -6.08 -4.08
N PRO A 161 -13.42 -4.82 -4.10
CA PRO A 161 -12.34 -4.40 -5.00
C PRO A 161 -11.02 -5.04 -4.56
N PRO A 162 -9.94 -4.99 -5.38
CA PRO A 162 -8.62 -5.40 -4.95
C PRO A 162 -8.23 -4.70 -3.65
N HIS A 163 -7.86 -5.48 -2.63
CA HIS A 163 -7.51 -5.01 -1.31
C HIS A 163 -6.37 -5.85 -0.73
N GLY A 164 -5.50 -5.23 0.06
CA GLY A 164 -4.41 -5.92 0.72
C GLY A 164 -3.53 -6.73 -0.24
N LEU A 165 -3.37 -8.01 0.02
CA LEU A 165 -2.58 -8.91 -0.81
C LEU A 165 -3.13 -9.04 -2.24
N GLY A 166 -4.46 -8.95 -2.42
CA GLY A 166 -5.07 -8.94 -3.76
C GLY A 166 -4.77 -7.70 -4.58
N LYS A 167 -4.29 -6.63 -3.96
CA LYS A 167 -3.81 -5.42 -4.61
C LYS A 167 -2.31 -5.49 -4.90
N ALA A 168 -1.56 -6.20 -4.05
CA ALA A 168 -0.13 -6.44 -4.22
C ALA A 168 0.18 -7.45 -5.34
N GLY A 169 -0.69 -8.45 -5.53
CA GLY A 169 -0.62 -9.44 -6.59
C GLY A 169 -1.79 -9.33 -7.57
N ARG A 170 -2.40 -10.46 -7.88
CA ARG A 170 -3.60 -10.53 -8.74
C ARG A 170 -4.73 -11.28 -8.03
N LEU A 171 -5.96 -10.91 -8.31
CA LEU A 171 -7.14 -11.65 -7.85
C LEU A 171 -7.45 -12.79 -8.81
N VAL A 172 -7.74 -13.95 -8.23
CA VAL A 172 -8.17 -15.17 -8.95
C VAL A 172 -9.51 -15.63 -8.40
N PRO A 173 -10.50 -15.94 -9.24
CA PRO A 173 -11.78 -16.44 -8.76
C PRO A 173 -11.60 -17.82 -8.10
N VAL A 174 -12.36 -18.08 -7.04
CA VAL A 174 -12.39 -19.37 -6.35
C VAL A 174 -13.81 -19.89 -6.23
N SER A 175 -13.96 -21.23 -6.20
CA SER A 175 -15.26 -21.85 -6.02
C SER A 175 -15.83 -21.55 -4.63
N GLU A 176 -17.15 -21.55 -4.51
CA GLU A 176 -17.84 -21.33 -3.23
C GLU A 176 -17.51 -22.38 -2.18
N SER A 177 -17.25 -23.62 -2.61
CA SER A 177 -16.84 -24.74 -1.74
C SER A 177 -15.38 -24.71 -1.31
N SER A 178 -14.57 -23.78 -1.81
CA SER A 178 -13.14 -23.68 -1.47
C SER A 178 -12.94 -23.35 0.00
N SER A 179 -12.24 -24.22 0.73
CA SER A 179 -11.81 -24.00 2.11
C SER A 179 -10.46 -23.28 2.17
N ALA A 180 -10.13 -22.66 3.31
CA ALA A 180 -8.81 -22.06 3.55
C ALA A 180 -7.69 -23.07 3.31
N ARG A 181 -7.88 -24.32 3.80
CA ARG A 181 -6.89 -25.41 3.63
C ARG A 181 -6.69 -25.80 2.17
N SER A 182 -7.76 -25.82 1.35
CA SER A 182 -7.64 -26.13 -0.08
C SER A 182 -6.92 -25.01 -0.83
N ARG A 183 -7.18 -23.76 -0.49
CA ARG A 183 -6.49 -22.62 -1.10
C ARG A 183 -4.98 -22.60 -0.77
N LEU A 184 -4.60 -22.89 0.48
CA LEU A 184 -3.19 -23.04 0.87
C LEU A 184 -2.48 -24.13 0.04
N LYS A 185 -3.12 -25.29 -0.15
CA LYS A 185 -2.56 -26.39 -0.95
C LYS A 185 -2.37 -26.00 -2.44
N THR A 186 -3.30 -25.25 -3.00
CA THR A 186 -3.25 -24.83 -4.41
C THR A 186 -2.11 -23.82 -4.66
N LEU A 187 -1.76 -23.01 -3.65
CA LEU A 187 -0.71 -22.00 -3.75
C LEU A 187 0.69 -22.55 -3.49
N SER A 188 0.80 -23.75 -2.92
CA SER A 188 2.07 -24.40 -2.55
C SER A 188 2.66 -25.31 -3.64
N VAL A 189 2.07 -25.33 -4.86
CA VAL A 189 2.51 -26.17 -6.00
C VAL A 189 3.25 -25.32 -7.02
#